data_04bcf17c010ef06d5016c00edbcb3c6c
#
_entry.id   04bcf17c010ef06d5016c00edbcb3c6c
#
_cell.length_a   1.000
_cell.length_b   1.000
_cell.length_c   1.000
_cell.angle_alpha   90.00
_cell.angle_beta   90.00
_cell.angle_gamma   90.00
#
_symmetry.space_group_name_H-M   'P 1'
#
loop_
_entity.id
_entity.type
_entity.pdbx_description
1 polymer ?
#
loop_
_entity_poly.entity_id
_entity_poly.type
_entity_poly.pdbx_seq_one_letter_code
_entity_poly.pdbx_strand_id
1 'polypeptide(L)'
;QLLGPALGALEVECQTQIDAEGVINSRNPEELLDVFSLLTWVKQTLNMTKIPVPDILTDRVAHIAPVLRCLRHGDGTLARFHGGGQGSEHILDQALAISGVRPSVPQDRAMGFARLNAGATSLIMDVAAPPLGPARFSAHASTCAFELSVGRNRLVVNCGSGLSFGDDWQIASRSTASHATAGIEGLSSSRFSHAKRGHFQALKETPKIVSVQKTE
;
A
#
# COMPACT_ATOMS: atom_id res chain seq x y z
N GLN A 1 17.88 -23.40 -18.48
CA GLN A 1 17.18 -24.47 -17.72
C GLN A 1 16.39 -23.96 -16.50
N LEU A 2 16.71 -22.79 -15.88
CA LEU A 2 16.03 -22.28 -14.70
C LEU A 2 14.85 -21.35 -15.01
N LEU A 3 14.75 -20.82 -16.22
CA LEU A 3 13.75 -19.79 -16.56
C LEU A 3 12.31 -20.32 -16.46
N GLY A 4 12.01 -21.49 -17.00
CA GLY A 4 10.66 -22.06 -16.96
C GLY A 4 10.15 -22.25 -15.53
N PRO A 5 10.88 -22.94 -14.66
CA PRO A 5 10.50 -23.07 -13.25
C PRO A 5 10.38 -21.71 -12.54
N ALA A 6 11.24 -20.72 -12.82
CA ALA A 6 11.16 -19.40 -12.22
C ALA A 6 9.92 -18.62 -12.67
N LEU A 7 9.54 -18.68 -13.95
CA LEU A 7 8.31 -18.07 -14.45
C LEU A 7 7.07 -18.74 -13.83
N GLY A 8 7.04 -20.08 -13.76
CA GLY A 8 5.94 -20.78 -13.11
C GLY A 8 5.78 -20.41 -11.62
N ALA A 9 6.88 -20.27 -10.88
CA ALA A 9 6.83 -19.78 -9.50
C ALA A 9 6.30 -18.34 -9.43
N LEU A 10 6.75 -17.44 -10.33
CA LEU A 10 6.27 -16.07 -10.38
C LEU A 10 4.76 -15.98 -10.68
N GLU A 11 4.26 -16.84 -11.58
CA GLU A 11 2.82 -16.90 -11.88
C GLU A 11 2.00 -17.28 -10.65
N VAL A 12 2.47 -18.27 -9.87
CA VAL A 12 1.83 -18.67 -8.60
C VAL A 12 1.84 -17.52 -7.59
N GLU A 13 2.95 -16.81 -7.43
CA GLU A 13 3.04 -15.65 -6.54
C GLU A 13 2.11 -14.51 -7.00
N CYS A 14 2.05 -14.21 -8.29
CA CYS A 14 1.12 -13.22 -8.85
C CYS A 14 -0.34 -13.58 -8.58
N GLN A 15 -0.69 -14.88 -8.59
CA GLN A 15 -2.06 -15.34 -8.34
C GLN A 15 -2.42 -15.31 -6.85
N THR A 16 -1.46 -15.61 -5.97
CA THR A 16 -1.71 -15.79 -4.54
C THR A 16 -1.52 -14.52 -3.72
N GLN A 17 -0.59 -13.64 -4.11
CA GLN A 17 -0.24 -12.43 -3.34
C GLN A 17 -0.93 -11.17 -3.85
N ILE A 18 -1.40 -11.16 -5.09
CA ILE A 18 -2.04 -9.99 -5.70
C ILE A 18 -3.44 -10.40 -6.17
N ASP A 19 -4.46 -9.74 -5.67
CA ASP A 19 -5.84 -10.04 -6.08
C ASP A 19 -6.19 -9.52 -7.49
N ALA A 20 -7.42 -9.76 -7.92
CA ALA A 20 -7.91 -9.33 -9.23
C ALA A 20 -8.00 -7.80 -9.39
N GLU A 21 -8.02 -7.06 -8.29
CA GLU A 21 -8.05 -5.58 -8.28
C GLU A 21 -6.65 -4.96 -8.21
N GLY A 22 -5.59 -5.78 -8.20
CA GLY A 22 -4.20 -5.33 -8.09
C GLY A 22 -3.79 -4.95 -6.67
N VAL A 23 -4.42 -5.55 -5.65
CA VAL A 23 -4.20 -5.25 -4.24
C VAL A 23 -3.37 -6.35 -3.58
N ILE A 24 -2.52 -5.98 -2.64
CA ILE A 24 -1.74 -6.88 -1.77
C ILE A 24 -2.30 -6.89 -0.35
N ASN A 25 -2.14 -8.03 0.34
CA ASN A 25 -2.72 -8.24 1.67
C ASN A 25 -2.20 -7.29 2.75
N SER A 26 -0.98 -6.78 2.62
CA SER A 26 -0.40 -5.84 3.59
C SER A 26 -1.05 -4.46 3.55
N ARG A 27 -1.69 -4.08 2.45
CA ARG A 27 -2.22 -2.73 2.21
C ARG A 27 -1.17 -1.62 2.38
N ASN A 28 0.10 -1.96 2.16
CA ASN A 28 1.22 -1.04 2.21
C ASN A 28 1.51 -0.49 0.79
N PRO A 29 1.32 0.83 0.55
CA PRO A 29 1.51 1.40 -0.78
C PRO A 29 2.95 1.34 -1.30
N GLU A 30 3.95 1.45 -0.41
CA GLU A 30 5.37 1.35 -0.80
C GLU A 30 5.75 -0.07 -1.19
N GLU A 31 5.31 -1.08 -0.42
CA GLU A 31 5.50 -2.49 -0.77
C GLU A 31 4.83 -2.83 -2.11
N LEU A 32 3.63 -2.27 -2.37
CA LEU A 32 2.97 -2.43 -3.66
C LEU A 32 3.78 -1.79 -4.80
N LEU A 33 4.44 -0.65 -4.57
CA LEU A 33 5.34 -0.02 -5.53
C LEU A 33 6.56 -0.90 -5.82
N ASP A 34 7.15 -1.52 -4.80
CA ASP A 34 8.28 -2.43 -4.96
C ASP A 34 7.89 -3.65 -5.81
N VAL A 35 6.77 -4.29 -5.47
CA VAL A 35 6.21 -5.39 -6.26
C VAL A 35 5.94 -4.96 -7.70
N PHE A 36 5.27 -3.83 -7.91
CA PHE A 36 4.97 -3.29 -9.23
C PHE A 36 6.23 -3.02 -10.05
N SER A 37 7.25 -2.45 -9.43
CA SER A 37 8.53 -2.16 -10.08
C SER A 37 9.23 -3.44 -10.54
N LEU A 38 9.28 -4.45 -9.69
CA LEU A 38 9.87 -5.76 -10.03
C LEU A 38 9.10 -6.43 -11.17
N LEU A 39 7.76 -6.46 -11.12
CA LEU A 39 6.93 -7.06 -12.16
C LEU A 39 7.09 -6.32 -13.51
N THR A 40 7.17 -5.00 -13.50
CA THR A 40 7.39 -4.22 -14.73
C THR A 40 8.78 -4.47 -15.32
N TRP A 41 9.82 -4.62 -14.51
CA TRP A 41 11.17 -4.97 -14.98
C TRP A 41 11.23 -6.37 -15.57
N VAL A 42 10.58 -7.36 -14.93
CA VAL A 42 10.46 -8.71 -15.49
C VAL A 42 9.76 -8.68 -16.84
N LYS A 43 8.59 -8.01 -16.92
CA LYS A 43 7.84 -7.86 -18.17
C LYS A 43 8.68 -7.22 -19.27
N GLN A 44 9.40 -6.15 -18.96
CA GLN A 44 10.27 -5.46 -19.91
C GLN A 44 11.40 -6.39 -20.39
N THR A 45 12.06 -7.10 -19.48
CA THR A 45 13.16 -8.02 -19.79
C THR A 45 12.69 -9.16 -20.70
N LEU A 46 11.54 -9.76 -20.42
CA LEU A 46 10.96 -10.81 -21.24
C LEU A 46 10.66 -10.30 -22.67
N ASN A 47 10.08 -9.08 -22.78
CA ASN A 47 9.83 -8.46 -24.07
C ASN A 47 11.12 -8.21 -24.88
N MET A 48 12.17 -7.68 -24.21
CA MET A 48 13.47 -7.42 -24.85
C MET A 48 14.17 -8.71 -25.34
N THR A 49 13.98 -9.80 -24.61
CA THR A 49 14.54 -11.12 -24.95
C THR A 49 13.63 -11.95 -25.84
N LYS A 50 12.47 -11.40 -26.24
CA LYS A 50 11.45 -12.07 -27.07
C LYS A 50 10.93 -13.37 -26.45
N ILE A 51 10.89 -13.43 -25.14
CA ILE A 51 10.29 -14.52 -24.38
C ILE A 51 8.83 -14.13 -24.11
N PRO A 52 7.85 -15.03 -24.31
CA PRO A 52 6.44 -14.75 -24.03
C PRO A 52 6.25 -14.29 -22.58
N VAL A 53 5.51 -13.19 -22.41
CA VAL A 53 5.14 -12.68 -21.08
C VAL A 53 3.90 -13.43 -20.62
N PRO A 54 3.90 -14.02 -19.40
CA PRO A 54 2.70 -14.65 -18.86
C PRO A 54 1.53 -13.67 -18.77
N ASP A 55 0.34 -14.12 -19.13
CA ASP A 55 -0.88 -13.28 -19.12
C ASP A 55 -1.18 -12.73 -17.73
N ILE A 56 -1.01 -13.53 -16.69
CA ILE A 56 -1.22 -13.12 -15.29
C ILE A 56 -0.30 -11.96 -14.89
N LEU A 57 0.95 -11.95 -15.35
CA LEU A 57 1.89 -10.86 -15.09
C LEU A 57 1.43 -9.56 -15.75
N THR A 58 0.97 -9.65 -16.99
CA THR A 58 0.42 -8.50 -17.73
C THR A 58 -0.83 -7.96 -17.06
N ASP A 59 -1.72 -8.85 -16.63
CA ASP A 59 -2.96 -8.53 -15.93
C ASP A 59 -2.68 -7.84 -14.58
N ARG A 60 -1.81 -8.40 -13.74
CA ARG A 60 -1.50 -7.80 -12.43
C ARG A 60 -0.83 -6.43 -12.58
N VAL A 61 0.09 -6.27 -13.52
CA VAL A 61 0.69 -4.95 -13.82
C VAL A 61 -0.38 -3.94 -14.24
N ALA A 62 -1.37 -4.35 -15.05
CA ALA A 62 -2.46 -3.47 -15.48
C ALA A 62 -3.36 -3.02 -14.32
N HIS A 63 -3.62 -3.89 -13.34
CA HIS A 63 -4.49 -3.59 -12.20
C HIS A 63 -3.77 -2.85 -11.06
N ILE A 64 -2.47 -3.09 -10.83
CA ILE A 64 -1.70 -2.36 -9.80
C ILE A 64 -1.52 -0.88 -10.17
N ALA A 65 -1.28 -0.55 -11.43
CA ALA A 65 -0.98 0.82 -11.85
C ALA A 65 -2.05 1.85 -11.43
N PRO A 66 -3.37 1.63 -11.62
CA PRO A 66 -4.41 2.55 -11.14
C PRO A 66 -4.47 2.63 -9.61
N VAL A 67 -4.19 1.54 -8.87
CA VAL A 67 -4.12 1.55 -7.39
C VAL A 67 -3.03 2.51 -6.93
N LEU A 68 -1.81 2.40 -7.46
CA LEU A 68 -0.70 3.29 -7.12
C LEU A 68 -1.01 4.76 -7.49
N ARG A 69 -1.67 5.00 -8.63
CA ARG A 69 -2.12 6.36 -8.99
C ARG A 69 -3.15 6.92 -8.01
N CYS A 70 -4.06 6.09 -7.49
CA CYS A 70 -5.03 6.48 -6.47
C CYS A 70 -4.34 6.92 -5.16
N LEU A 71 -3.25 6.26 -4.79
CA LEU A 71 -2.52 6.49 -3.54
C LEU A 71 -1.37 7.51 -3.66
N ARG A 72 -1.23 8.15 -4.81
CA ARG A 72 -0.19 9.14 -5.08
C ARG A 72 -0.62 10.55 -4.71
N HIS A 73 0.22 11.28 -3.99
CA HIS A 73 0.04 12.71 -3.75
C HIS A 73 0.46 13.59 -4.95
N GLY A 74 0.11 14.87 -4.89
CA GLY A 74 0.44 15.84 -5.94
C GLY A 74 1.94 16.14 -6.08
N ASP A 75 2.75 15.81 -5.07
CA ASP A 75 4.21 15.89 -5.11
C ASP A 75 4.86 14.70 -5.81
N GLY A 76 4.07 13.68 -6.18
CA GLY A 76 4.55 12.48 -6.86
C GLY A 76 4.84 11.29 -5.95
N THR A 77 4.79 11.46 -4.64
CA THR A 77 5.09 10.43 -3.65
C THR A 77 3.82 9.68 -3.19
N LEU A 78 3.98 8.54 -2.53
CA LEU A 78 2.87 7.72 -2.03
C LEU A 78 2.41 8.16 -0.63
N ALA A 79 1.15 7.87 -0.31
CA ALA A 79 0.62 7.96 1.04
C ALA A 79 1.23 6.88 1.94
N ARG A 80 1.49 7.22 3.22
CA ARG A 80 2.19 6.37 4.19
C ARG A 80 1.19 5.61 5.04
N PHE A 81 1.00 4.34 4.75
CA PHE A 81 0.10 3.48 5.51
C PHE A 81 0.76 2.12 5.78
N HIS A 82 0.37 1.48 6.86
CA HIS A 82 0.77 0.12 7.25
C HIS A 82 2.27 -0.15 7.15
N GLY A 83 3.07 0.80 7.63
CA GLY A 83 4.53 0.70 7.67
C GLY A 83 5.25 1.12 6.39
N GLY A 84 4.52 1.56 5.37
CA GLY A 84 5.13 2.14 4.18
C GLY A 84 5.66 3.55 4.41
N GLY A 85 6.73 3.88 3.72
CA GLY A 85 7.23 5.23 3.53
C GLY A 85 6.50 5.94 2.37
N GLN A 86 7.09 7.04 1.94
CA GLN A 86 6.54 7.80 0.81
C GLN A 86 6.88 7.22 -0.57
N GLY A 87 7.69 6.16 -0.61
CA GLY A 87 8.31 5.68 -1.83
C GLY A 87 9.27 6.70 -2.45
N SER A 88 9.88 6.32 -3.55
CA SER A 88 10.67 7.26 -4.36
C SER A 88 9.82 7.76 -5.53
N GLU A 89 9.68 9.07 -5.68
CA GLU A 89 8.96 9.72 -6.78
C GLU A 89 9.44 9.21 -8.14
N HIS A 90 10.75 9.14 -8.31
CA HIS A 90 11.34 8.71 -9.58
C HIS A 90 11.07 7.24 -9.89
N ILE A 91 11.06 6.37 -8.89
CA ILE A 91 10.78 4.93 -9.07
C ILE A 91 9.32 4.74 -9.51
N LEU A 92 8.37 5.45 -8.88
CA LEU A 92 6.96 5.36 -9.25
C LEU A 92 6.73 5.83 -10.69
N ASP A 93 7.27 6.98 -11.06
CA ASP A 93 7.12 7.51 -12.42
C ASP A 93 7.77 6.60 -13.46
N GLN A 94 8.96 6.09 -13.17
CA GLN A 94 9.66 5.16 -14.04
C GLN A 94 8.88 3.84 -14.21
N ALA A 95 8.41 3.24 -13.11
CA ALA A 95 7.66 2.00 -13.15
C ALA A 95 6.33 2.18 -13.92
N LEU A 96 5.61 3.28 -13.69
CA LEU A 96 4.38 3.61 -14.43
C LEU A 96 4.66 3.80 -15.93
N ALA A 97 5.76 4.47 -16.30
CA ALA A 97 6.15 4.65 -17.70
C ALA A 97 6.51 3.31 -18.37
N ILE A 98 7.34 2.49 -17.70
CA ILE A 98 7.77 1.18 -18.22
C ILE A 98 6.58 0.22 -18.34
N SER A 99 5.62 0.28 -17.42
CA SER A 99 4.43 -0.58 -17.45
C SER A 99 3.62 -0.46 -18.74
N GLY A 100 3.65 0.72 -19.39
CA GLY A 100 2.84 1.05 -20.56
C GLY A 100 1.35 1.18 -20.25
N VAL A 101 0.93 1.10 -18.99
CA VAL A 101 -0.48 1.20 -18.58
C VAL A 101 -0.93 2.67 -18.66
N ARG A 102 -1.82 2.95 -19.60
CA ARG A 102 -2.37 4.29 -19.79
C ARG A 102 -3.18 4.73 -18.56
N PRO A 103 -3.17 6.02 -18.20
CA PRO A 103 -4.09 6.55 -17.21
C PRO A 103 -5.54 6.26 -17.62
N SER A 104 -6.29 5.72 -16.67
CA SER A 104 -7.75 5.54 -16.77
C SER A 104 -8.47 6.62 -15.98
N VAL A 105 -9.78 6.55 -15.90
CA VAL A 105 -10.59 7.38 -15.00
C VAL A 105 -10.01 7.26 -13.58
N PRO A 106 -9.74 8.39 -12.90
CA PRO A 106 -9.21 8.34 -11.54
C PRO A 106 -10.13 7.53 -10.62
N GLN A 107 -9.57 6.56 -9.93
CA GLN A 107 -10.27 5.82 -8.89
C GLN A 107 -10.35 6.69 -7.63
N ASP A 108 -11.52 6.72 -6.99
CA ASP A 108 -11.71 7.36 -5.69
C ASP A 108 -11.56 6.35 -4.52
N ARG A 109 -11.38 5.07 -4.83
CA ARG A 109 -11.11 3.99 -3.86
C ARG A 109 -10.14 2.98 -4.45
N ALA A 110 -9.14 2.59 -3.66
CA ALA A 110 -8.21 1.53 -4.00
C ALA A 110 -7.60 0.92 -2.73
N MET A 111 -7.38 -0.36 -2.67
CA MET A 111 -6.67 -1.07 -1.60
C MET A 111 -7.21 -0.76 -0.18
N GLY A 112 -8.52 -0.50 -0.06
CA GLY A 112 -9.14 -0.12 1.22
C GLY A 112 -8.87 1.32 1.66
N PHE A 113 -8.40 2.17 0.76
CA PHE A 113 -8.27 3.62 0.97
C PHE A 113 -9.28 4.36 0.10
N ALA A 114 -9.78 5.49 0.61
CA ALA A 114 -10.59 6.43 -0.14
C ALA A 114 -9.78 7.67 -0.47
N ARG A 115 -9.96 8.19 -1.68
CA ARG A 115 -9.39 9.44 -2.14
C ARG A 115 -10.50 10.47 -2.37
N LEU A 116 -10.36 11.64 -1.79
CA LEU A 116 -11.23 12.79 -2.03
C LEU A 116 -10.39 13.92 -2.62
N ASN A 117 -10.89 14.56 -3.66
CA ASN A 117 -10.24 15.69 -4.31
C ASN A 117 -11.21 16.87 -4.40
N ALA A 118 -10.72 18.07 -4.08
CA ALA A 118 -11.44 19.33 -4.25
C ALA A 118 -10.46 20.41 -4.72
N GLY A 119 -10.52 20.77 -5.99
CA GLY A 119 -9.54 21.67 -6.61
C GLY A 119 -8.11 21.11 -6.48
N ALA A 120 -7.22 21.86 -5.84
CA ALA A 120 -5.84 21.43 -5.58
C ALA A 120 -5.70 20.57 -4.33
N THR A 121 -6.75 20.43 -3.51
CA THR A 121 -6.72 19.65 -2.26
C THR A 121 -7.01 18.19 -2.53
N SER A 122 -6.21 17.32 -1.94
CA SER A 122 -6.36 15.86 -1.99
C SER A 122 -6.24 15.27 -0.60
N LEU A 123 -7.18 14.42 -0.23
CA LEU A 123 -7.19 13.65 1.00
C LEU A 123 -7.20 12.16 0.64
N ILE A 124 -6.34 11.37 1.29
CA ILE A 124 -6.30 9.92 1.19
C ILE A 124 -6.50 9.37 2.60
N MET A 125 -7.53 8.52 2.79
CA MET A 125 -7.94 8.03 4.10
C MET A 125 -8.00 6.49 4.13
N ASP A 126 -7.56 5.88 5.22
CA ASP A 126 -7.75 4.46 5.51
C ASP A 126 -9.20 4.19 5.90
N VAL A 127 -9.94 3.50 5.04
CA VAL A 127 -11.38 3.28 5.17
C VAL A 127 -11.76 1.81 5.23
N ALA A 128 -10.79 0.96 5.57
CA ALA A 128 -11.01 -0.47 5.74
C ALA A 128 -10.44 -0.99 7.07
N ALA A 129 -10.82 -2.21 7.43
CA ALA A 129 -10.22 -2.89 8.57
C ALA A 129 -8.72 -3.12 8.31
N PRO A 130 -7.87 -3.12 9.37
CA PRO A 130 -6.45 -3.42 9.23
C PRO A 130 -6.18 -4.79 8.59
N PRO A 131 -5.03 -4.96 7.93
CA PRO A 131 -4.61 -6.24 7.36
C PRO A 131 -4.69 -7.41 8.34
N LEU A 132 -5.11 -8.57 7.85
CA LEU A 132 -5.24 -9.83 8.60
C LEU A 132 -4.18 -10.85 8.16
N GLY A 133 -4.24 -12.06 8.71
CA GLY A 133 -3.32 -13.14 8.38
C GLY A 133 -1.87 -12.80 8.70
N PRO A 134 -0.90 -13.16 7.87
CA PRO A 134 0.51 -12.82 8.06
C PRO A 134 0.78 -11.30 8.08
N ALA A 135 0.04 -10.51 7.31
CA ALA A 135 0.21 -9.06 7.22
C ALA A 135 -0.13 -8.31 8.53
N ARG A 136 -0.83 -8.94 9.49
CA ARG A 136 -1.11 -8.36 10.81
C ARG A 136 0.13 -8.02 11.64
N PHE A 137 1.29 -8.61 11.30
CA PHE A 137 2.55 -8.36 12.00
C PHE A 137 3.21 -7.03 11.59
N SER A 138 2.93 -6.53 10.39
CA SER A 138 3.37 -5.21 9.92
C SER A 138 2.24 -4.17 9.95
N ALA A 139 0.99 -4.58 10.10
CA ALA A 139 -0.16 -3.69 10.09
C ALA A 139 -0.15 -2.67 11.22
N HIS A 140 -0.69 -1.48 10.95
CA HIS A 140 -0.81 -0.37 11.88
C HIS A 140 -2.26 -0.22 12.39
N ALA A 141 -2.42 0.30 13.59
CA ALA A 141 -3.71 0.70 14.17
C ALA A 141 -4.15 2.07 13.59
N SER A 142 -4.31 2.15 12.27
CA SER A 142 -4.48 3.36 11.47
C SER A 142 -5.90 3.57 10.93
N THR A 143 -6.89 2.88 11.47
CA THR A 143 -8.27 3.02 11.00
C THR A 143 -8.72 4.48 11.03
N CYS A 144 -9.28 4.97 9.92
CA CYS A 144 -9.65 6.36 9.67
C CYS A 144 -8.47 7.35 9.65
N ALA A 145 -7.23 6.88 9.64
CA ALA A 145 -6.08 7.75 9.44
C ALA A 145 -6.09 8.33 8.03
N PHE A 146 -5.66 9.57 7.91
CA PHE A 146 -5.64 10.26 6.61
C PHE A 146 -4.34 11.01 6.38
N GLU A 147 -4.07 11.27 5.11
CA GLU A 147 -3.06 12.24 4.67
C GLU A 147 -3.73 13.32 3.82
N LEU A 148 -3.29 14.56 3.97
CA LEU A 148 -3.84 15.73 3.29
C LEU A 148 -2.73 16.49 2.56
N SER A 149 -2.99 16.84 1.31
CA SER A 149 -2.09 17.69 0.51
C SER A 149 -2.85 18.77 -0.24
N VAL A 150 -2.17 19.89 -0.52
CA VAL A 150 -2.66 20.97 -1.40
C VAL A 150 -1.61 21.21 -2.48
N GLY A 151 -1.95 20.86 -3.72
CA GLY A 151 -1.00 20.82 -4.81
C GLY A 151 0.16 19.85 -4.47
N ARG A 152 1.39 20.35 -4.46
CA ARG A 152 2.58 19.57 -4.10
C ARG A 152 2.95 19.63 -2.61
N ASN A 153 2.22 20.40 -1.80
CA ASN A 153 2.53 20.56 -0.39
C ASN A 153 1.73 19.59 0.46
N ARG A 154 2.42 18.76 1.24
CA ARG A 154 1.80 17.88 2.23
C ARG A 154 1.54 18.66 3.50
N LEU A 155 0.30 18.66 3.97
CA LEU A 155 -0.12 19.37 5.19
C LEU A 155 -0.26 18.41 6.38
N VAL A 156 -0.79 17.21 6.15
CA VAL A 156 -0.94 16.16 7.15
C VAL A 156 -0.37 14.88 6.57
N VAL A 157 0.50 14.22 7.34
CA VAL A 157 1.14 12.96 6.96
C VAL A 157 1.18 12.00 8.13
N ASN A 158 1.14 10.71 7.86
CA ASN A 158 1.42 9.67 8.86
C ASN A 158 2.92 9.49 9.05
N CYS A 159 3.33 8.92 10.19
CA CYS A 159 4.75 8.78 10.55
C CYS A 159 5.53 7.81 9.64
N GLY A 160 4.84 6.86 8.99
CA GLY A 160 5.49 5.78 8.25
C GLY A 160 6.03 4.67 9.17
N SER A 161 7.09 3.97 8.73
CA SER A 161 7.69 2.87 9.48
C SER A 161 8.66 3.36 10.55
N GLY A 162 8.58 2.76 11.73
CA GLY A 162 9.59 2.92 12.80
C GLY A 162 10.69 1.87 12.77
N LEU A 163 10.64 0.91 11.84
CA LEU A 163 11.53 -0.27 11.81
C LEU A 163 13.01 0.09 11.82
N SER A 164 13.41 1.13 11.10
CA SER A 164 14.80 1.57 10.99
C SER A 164 15.36 2.18 12.29
N PHE A 165 14.50 2.48 13.27
CA PHE A 165 14.86 3.16 14.51
C PHE A 165 14.88 2.22 15.74
N GLY A 166 14.62 0.92 15.52
CA GLY A 166 14.62 -0.13 16.55
C GLY A 166 13.21 -0.52 17.03
N ASP A 167 13.15 -1.55 17.88
CA ASP A 167 11.92 -2.23 18.26
C ASP A 167 10.87 -1.32 18.92
N ASP A 168 11.30 -0.42 19.80
CA ASP A 168 10.41 0.51 20.50
C ASP A 168 9.74 1.47 19.51
N TRP A 169 10.49 1.98 18.55
CA TRP A 169 9.96 2.85 17.49
C TRP A 169 9.07 2.10 16.52
N GLN A 170 9.39 0.84 16.22
CA GLN A 170 8.53 0.00 15.41
C GLN A 170 7.17 -0.20 16.07
N ILE A 171 7.12 -0.45 17.39
CA ILE A 171 5.87 -0.59 18.13
C ILE A 171 5.12 0.75 18.18
N ALA A 172 5.82 1.84 18.53
CA ALA A 172 5.24 3.16 18.64
C ALA A 172 4.62 3.65 17.33
N SER A 173 5.34 3.48 16.21
CA SER A 173 4.86 3.91 14.88
C SER A 173 3.59 3.20 14.42
N ARG A 174 3.29 2.02 14.97
CA ARG A 174 2.12 1.23 14.64
C ARG A 174 0.89 1.58 15.49
N SER A 175 1.05 2.35 16.55
CA SER A 175 -0.04 2.75 17.43
C SER A 175 -0.91 3.85 16.82
N THR A 176 -2.16 3.95 17.23
CA THR A 176 -3.10 4.98 16.74
C THR A 176 -2.57 6.40 16.97
N ALA A 177 -1.88 6.64 18.08
CA ALA A 177 -1.31 7.96 18.43
C ALA A 177 -0.26 8.47 17.42
N SER A 178 0.33 7.57 16.61
CA SER A 178 1.32 7.93 15.59
C SER A 178 0.69 8.21 14.21
N HIS A 179 -0.65 8.28 14.13
CA HIS A 179 -1.39 8.48 12.90
C HIS A 179 -2.29 9.71 13.00
N ALA A 180 -2.51 10.35 11.87
CA ALA A 180 -3.48 11.45 11.74
C ALA A 180 -4.90 10.89 11.71
N THR A 181 -5.44 10.53 12.87
CA THR A 181 -6.79 9.97 13.04
C THR A 181 -7.42 10.44 14.34
N ALA A 182 -8.73 10.22 14.48
CA ALA A 182 -9.40 10.45 15.75
C ALA A 182 -8.95 9.43 16.80
N GLY A 183 -8.47 9.91 17.93
CA GLY A 183 -8.10 9.11 19.10
C GLY A 183 -9.12 9.25 20.21
N ILE A 184 -9.33 8.17 20.97
CA ILE A 184 -10.05 8.18 22.24
C ILE A 184 -8.99 8.00 23.33
N GLU A 185 -9.02 8.83 24.35
CA GLU A 185 -8.04 8.83 25.43
C GLU A 185 -7.82 7.40 26.00
N GLY A 186 -6.57 6.98 26.05
CA GLY A 186 -6.16 5.65 26.53
C GLY A 186 -6.51 4.46 25.62
N LEU A 187 -7.11 4.71 24.45
CA LEU A 187 -7.54 3.64 23.54
C LEU A 187 -6.91 3.79 22.14
N SER A 188 -6.38 2.69 21.61
CA SER A 188 -6.03 2.57 20.20
C SER A 188 -7.18 1.94 19.40
N SER A 189 -7.28 2.26 18.12
CA SER A 189 -8.27 1.67 17.19
C SER A 189 -8.09 0.15 17.03
N SER A 190 -6.93 -0.36 17.35
CA SER A 190 -6.61 -1.80 17.37
C SER A 190 -5.66 -2.12 18.53
N ARG A 191 -5.70 -3.37 19.02
CA ARG A 191 -4.82 -3.83 20.09
C ARG A 191 -3.79 -4.82 19.57
N PHE A 192 -2.57 -4.68 20.08
CA PHE A 192 -1.50 -5.62 19.80
C PHE A 192 -1.58 -6.85 20.73
N SER A 193 -1.06 -7.99 20.24
CA SER A 193 -0.83 -9.15 21.10
C SER A 193 0.25 -8.82 22.15
N HIS A 194 0.20 -9.47 23.31
CA HIS A 194 1.27 -9.35 24.28
C HIS A 194 2.61 -9.80 23.67
N ALA A 195 3.64 -8.99 23.80
CA ALA A 195 4.98 -9.31 23.35
C ALA A 195 5.54 -10.49 24.16
N LYS A 196 5.93 -11.57 23.50
CA LYS A 196 6.99 -12.43 24.00
C LYS A 196 8.30 -11.76 23.56
N ARG A 197 9.28 -11.64 24.48
CA ARG A 197 10.58 -11.02 24.21
C ARG A 197 11.16 -11.53 22.89
N GLY A 198 11.44 -10.63 21.93
CA GLY A 198 12.00 -10.96 20.62
C GLY A 198 11.01 -11.33 19.51
N HIS A 199 9.69 -11.18 19.71
CA HIS A 199 8.69 -11.43 18.66
C HIS A 199 7.92 -10.16 18.31
N PHE A 200 7.69 -9.94 17.01
CA PHE A 200 6.83 -8.87 16.51
C PHE A 200 5.40 -9.04 17.04
N GLN A 201 4.85 -7.96 17.58
CA GLN A 201 3.47 -7.95 18.06
C GLN A 201 2.52 -7.92 16.86
N ALA A 202 1.60 -8.87 16.79
CA ALA A 202 0.53 -8.88 15.80
C ALA A 202 -0.63 -7.99 16.27
N LEU A 203 -1.35 -7.37 15.34
CA LEU A 203 -2.69 -6.84 15.65
C LEU A 203 -3.60 -8.01 15.99
N LYS A 204 -4.19 -7.99 17.20
CA LYS A 204 -5.05 -9.06 17.73
C LYS A 204 -6.52 -8.67 17.68
N GLU A 205 -6.85 -7.46 18.12
CA GLU A 205 -8.19 -6.92 18.11
C GLU A 205 -8.24 -5.74 17.14
N THR A 206 -9.14 -5.78 16.18
CA THR A 206 -9.29 -4.78 15.13
C THR A 206 -10.75 -4.35 15.04
N PRO A 207 -11.07 -3.19 14.45
CA PRO A 207 -12.44 -2.81 14.16
C PRO A 207 -13.15 -3.90 13.36
N LYS A 208 -14.36 -4.28 13.79
CA LYS A 208 -15.15 -5.33 13.12
C LYS A 208 -15.91 -4.79 11.91
N ILE A 209 -16.28 -3.52 11.96
CA ILE A 209 -17.04 -2.86 10.92
C ILE A 209 -16.34 -1.54 10.61
N VAL A 210 -15.94 -1.37 9.36
CA VAL A 210 -15.49 -0.10 8.80
C VAL A 210 -16.34 0.14 7.57
N SER A 211 -17.16 1.18 7.59
CA SER A 211 -18.03 1.53 6.47
C SER A 211 -17.78 2.96 6.02
N VAL A 212 -17.90 3.19 4.73
CA VAL A 212 -17.76 4.50 4.11
C VAL A 212 -19.00 4.79 3.28
N GLN A 213 -19.65 5.90 3.57
CA GLN A 213 -20.72 6.44 2.76
C GLN A 213 -20.25 7.74 2.13
N LYS A 214 -20.41 7.86 0.83
CA LYS A 214 -20.22 9.12 0.11
C LYS A 214 -21.59 9.78 0.01
N THR A 215 -21.74 10.92 0.67
CA THR A 215 -22.89 11.81 0.49
C THR A 215 -22.51 12.87 -0.54
N GLU A 216 -23.42 13.16 -1.46
CA GLU A 216 -23.28 14.24 -2.43
C GLU A 216 -23.41 15.61 -1.76
#